data_e0bce502a69386316b860bdc4c8ba1f6
#
_entry.id   e0bce502a69386316b860bdc4c8ba1f6
#
_cell.length_a   1.000
_cell.length_b   1.000
_cell.length_c   1.000
_cell.angle_alpha   90.00
_cell.angle_beta   90.00
_cell.angle_gamma   90.00
#
_symmetry.space_group_name_H-M   'P 1'
#
loop_
_entity.id
_entity.type
_entity.pdbx_description
1 polymer ?
#
loop_
_entity_poly.entity_id
_entity_poly.type
_entity_poly.pdbx_seq_one_letter_code
_entity_poly.pdbx_strand_id
1 'polypeptide(L)'
;GVANVLAYKYFKSVFIPFAPSDAGSAIGACLNKHTKVSPYTGPEYTDSYVKKQINKHKDKILSFKLSDKKLFSTVAELINAQNIIAWFQGRMEFGARALGNRSILASPRDPKMRERLNYVIKKREGFRPFAPSVIEDKASLFFDMKEPVPHMNQVVKAKVNFLPAATHIDGTCRVQTVTKEQNIRYYKLIEEIGRQSKIPVVLNTSFNLKDQTITISPEQAIQRFINSDINYLVINNFLIKKI
;
A
#
# COMPACT_ATOMS: atom_id res chain seq x y z
N GLY A 1 17.56 -2.57 5.12
CA GLY A 1 16.99 -3.84 5.61
C GLY A 1 17.97 -4.60 6.48
N VAL A 2 19.07 -5.08 5.94
CA VAL A 2 20.07 -5.89 6.70
C VAL A 2 20.63 -5.14 7.90
N ALA A 3 20.94 -3.86 7.76
CA ALA A 3 21.47 -3.03 8.86
C ALA A 3 20.52 -2.98 10.07
N ASN A 4 19.19 -2.98 9.85
CA ASN A 4 18.20 -2.93 10.92
C ASN A 4 18.17 -4.22 11.72
N VAL A 5 18.23 -5.38 11.05
CA VAL A 5 18.28 -6.69 11.72
C VAL A 5 19.52 -6.80 12.59
N LEU A 6 20.67 -6.30 12.12
CA LEU A 6 21.92 -6.28 12.88
C LEU A 6 21.85 -5.31 14.07
N ALA A 7 21.23 -4.14 13.91
CA ALA A 7 21.14 -3.14 14.98
C ALA A 7 20.39 -3.69 16.22
N TYR A 8 19.35 -4.51 16.05
CA TYR A 8 18.64 -5.14 17.19
C TYR A 8 19.47 -6.16 18.00
N LYS A 9 20.65 -6.55 17.51
CA LYS A 9 21.59 -7.33 18.32
C LYS A 9 22.30 -6.50 19.41
N TYR A 10 22.41 -5.19 19.17
CA TYR A 10 23.20 -4.28 20.01
C TYR A 10 22.33 -3.23 20.71
N PHE A 11 21.16 -2.91 20.17
CA PHE A 11 20.28 -1.86 20.66
C PHE A 11 18.91 -2.41 21.07
N LYS A 12 18.34 -1.84 22.12
CA LYS A 12 17.03 -2.21 22.65
C LYS A 12 15.90 -1.80 21.71
N SER A 13 16.04 -0.65 21.04
CA SER A 13 15.10 -0.13 20.05
C SER A 13 15.83 0.55 18.89
N VAL A 14 15.21 0.59 17.72
CA VAL A 14 15.78 1.19 16.50
C VAL A 14 14.72 2.07 15.85
N PHE A 15 14.93 3.38 15.88
CA PHE A 15 14.05 4.34 15.19
C PHE A 15 14.56 4.62 13.77
N ILE A 16 13.66 4.47 12.78
CA ILE A 16 13.94 4.81 11.39
C ILE A 16 12.77 5.68 10.89
N PRO A 17 13.03 6.93 10.46
CA PRO A 17 11.98 7.81 9.95
C PRO A 17 11.38 7.29 8.63
N PHE A 18 10.22 7.80 8.24
CA PHE A 18 9.54 7.39 6.99
C PHE A 18 10.31 7.77 5.71
N ALA A 19 11.19 8.76 5.78
CA ALA A 19 12.07 9.18 4.68
C ALA A 19 13.55 9.21 5.13
N PRO A 20 14.20 8.04 5.31
CA PRO A 20 15.58 7.97 5.81
C PRO A 20 16.61 8.19 4.68
N SER A 21 16.48 9.28 3.91
CA SER A 21 17.33 9.64 2.79
C SER A 21 17.38 11.17 2.67
N ASP A 22 18.08 11.69 1.65
CA ASP A 22 18.20 13.14 1.38
C ASP A 22 16.83 13.86 1.34
N ALA A 23 15.79 13.17 0.85
CA ALA A 23 14.43 13.71 0.90
C ALA A 23 13.96 14.03 2.34
N GLY A 24 14.34 13.22 3.33
CA GLY A 24 14.02 13.46 4.74
C GLY A 24 14.81 14.61 5.35
N SER A 25 16.01 14.90 4.85
CA SER A 25 16.82 16.02 5.30
C SER A 25 16.12 17.36 5.09
N ALA A 26 15.43 17.53 3.97
CA ALA A 26 14.64 18.73 3.67
C ALA A 26 13.50 18.95 4.70
N ILE A 27 12.80 17.88 5.09
CA ILE A 27 11.80 17.98 6.17
C ILE A 27 12.49 18.28 7.50
N GLY A 28 13.56 17.57 7.83
CA GLY A 28 14.29 17.71 9.08
C GLY A 28 14.79 19.15 9.31
N ALA A 29 15.23 19.84 8.26
CA ALA A 29 15.66 21.24 8.32
C ALA A 29 14.54 22.21 8.71
N CYS A 30 13.28 21.84 8.45
CA CYS A 30 12.11 22.67 8.75
C CYS A 30 11.46 22.34 10.11
N LEU A 31 11.94 21.31 10.83
CA LEU A 31 11.30 20.83 12.04
C LEU A 31 11.96 21.33 13.31
N ASN A 32 11.13 21.70 14.29
CA ASN A 32 11.54 21.90 15.67
C ASN A 32 11.61 20.57 16.43
N LYS A 33 12.40 20.51 17.52
CA LYS A 33 12.75 19.31 18.31
C LYS A 33 11.59 18.36 18.69
N HIS A 34 10.35 18.79 18.67
CA HIS A 34 9.20 18.01 19.17
C HIS A 34 8.07 17.83 18.15
N THR A 35 8.28 18.17 16.88
CA THR A 35 7.23 18.06 15.87
C THR A 35 7.10 16.61 15.38
N LYS A 36 5.96 15.97 15.65
CA LYS A 36 5.60 14.71 15.00
C LYS A 36 5.16 15.00 13.56
N VAL A 37 5.84 14.42 12.59
CA VAL A 37 5.50 14.58 11.18
C VAL A 37 4.82 13.33 10.67
N SER A 38 3.66 13.53 10.04
CA SER A 38 2.98 12.48 9.29
C SER A 38 3.66 12.26 7.94
N PRO A 39 3.78 11.03 7.43
CA PRO A 39 4.21 10.77 6.06
C PRO A 39 3.21 11.27 5.01
N TYR A 40 1.96 11.54 5.38
CA TYR A 40 0.89 11.93 4.46
C TYR A 40 0.81 13.45 4.30
N THR A 41 1.79 14.05 3.60
CA THR A 41 1.94 15.50 3.45
C THR A 41 1.77 15.97 2.00
N GLY A 42 1.73 15.07 1.04
CA GLY A 42 1.60 15.39 -0.38
C GLY A 42 0.19 15.84 -0.79
N PRO A 43 -0.07 15.99 -2.10
CA PRO A 43 -1.34 16.51 -2.63
C PRO A 43 -2.52 15.57 -2.33
N GLU A 44 -3.69 16.19 -2.18
CA GLU A 44 -5.00 15.58 -2.02
C GLU A 44 -5.99 16.20 -3.02
N TYR A 45 -7.03 15.46 -3.40
CA TYR A 45 -7.97 15.89 -4.42
C TYR A 45 -9.42 15.68 -3.98
N THR A 46 -10.26 16.68 -4.27
CA THR A 46 -11.70 16.61 -3.97
C THR A 46 -12.46 15.67 -4.89
N ASP A 47 -13.60 15.17 -4.44
CA ASP A 47 -14.48 14.31 -5.24
C ASP A 47 -14.95 15.00 -6.54
N SER A 48 -15.18 16.32 -6.51
CA SER A 48 -15.55 17.09 -7.70
C SER A 48 -14.46 17.10 -8.75
N TYR A 49 -13.20 17.27 -8.34
CA TYR A 49 -12.05 17.19 -9.24
C TYR A 49 -11.90 15.78 -9.82
N VAL A 50 -11.98 14.76 -8.95
CA VAL A 50 -11.91 13.34 -9.39
C VAL A 50 -13.00 13.02 -10.41
N LYS A 51 -14.26 13.41 -10.15
CA LYS A 51 -15.39 13.22 -11.07
C LYS A 51 -15.15 13.90 -12.43
N LYS A 52 -14.59 15.12 -12.42
CA LYS A 52 -14.21 15.82 -13.66
C LYS A 52 -13.19 15.03 -14.48
N GLN A 53 -12.19 14.41 -13.84
CA GLN A 53 -11.20 13.59 -14.55
C GLN A 53 -11.80 12.27 -15.06
N ILE A 54 -12.63 11.60 -14.28
CA ILE A 54 -13.36 10.38 -14.70
C ILE A 54 -14.20 10.66 -15.96
N ASN A 55 -14.92 11.76 -16.00
CA ASN A 55 -15.80 12.12 -17.12
C ASN A 55 -15.05 12.31 -18.44
N LYS A 56 -13.76 12.65 -18.42
CA LYS A 56 -12.91 12.75 -19.63
C LYS A 56 -12.65 11.40 -20.29
N HIS A 57 -12.91 10.30 -19.59
CA HIS A 57 -12.59 8.94 -20.03
C HIS A 57 -13.81 7.99 -19.98
N LYS A 58 -15.03 8.56 -20.00
CA LYS A 58 -16.29 7.78 -19.94
C LYS A 58 -16.49 6.78 -21.08
N ASP A 59 -15.74 6.93 -22.15
CA ASP A 59 -15.66 6.03 -23.30
C ASP A 59 -14.82 4.76 -23.02
N LYS A 60 -13.98 4.76 -22.00
CA LYS A 60 -13.02 3.69 -21.68
C LYS A 60 -13.24 3.06 -20.29
N ILE A 61 -13.95 3.76 -19.41
CA ILE A 61 -14.14 3.34 -18.01
C ILE A 61 -15.58 3.55 -17.53
N LEU A 62 -16.02 2.64 -16.66
CA LEU A 62 -17.22 2.80 -15.85
C LEU A 62 -16.84 3.13 -14.41
N SER A 63 -17.58 4.04 -13.78
CA SER A 63 -17.35 4.45 -12.39
C SER A 63 -18.62 4.41 -11.55
N PHE A 64 -18.46 3.97 -10.30
CA PHE A 64 -19.54 3.87 -9.32
C PHE A 64 -19.13 4.61 -8.06
N LYS A 65 -19.90 5.63 -7.64
CA LYS A 65 -19.67 6.27 -6.35
C LYS A 65 -20.36 5.46 -5.26
N LEU A 66 -19.59 4.98 -4.29
CA LEU A 66 -20.05 4.10 -3.21
C LEU A 66 -19.95 4.81 -1.85
N SER A 67 -20.79 4.41 -0.89
CA SER A 67 -20.55 4.77 0.52
C SER A 67 -19.31 4.06 1.05
N ASP A 68 -18.68 4.59 2.09
CA ASP A 68 -17.48 3.99 2.70
C ASP A 68 -17.68 2.51 3.04
N LYS A 69 -18.80 2.18 3.70
CA LYS A 69 -19.11 0.79 4.08
C LYS A 69 -19.18 -0.13 2.85
N LYS A 70 -19.88 0.30 1.78
CA LYS A 70 -19.99 -0.51 0.56
C LYS A 70 -18.67 -0.58 -0.19
N LEU A 71 -17.90 0.51 -0.24
CA LEU A 71 -16.59 0.56 -0.88
C LEU A 71 -15.63 -0.44 -0.24
N PHE A 72 -15.44 -0.37 1.09
CA PHE A 72 -14.52 -1.28 1.78
C PHE A 72 -14.94 -2.73 1.64
N SER A 73 -16.24 -3.04 1.77
CA SER A 73 -16.76 -4.40 1.59
C SER A 73 -16.49 -4.92 0.17
N THR A 74 -16.82 -4.13 -0.86
CA THR A 74 -16.60 -4.53 -2.26
C THR A 74 -15.11 -4.67 -2.59
N VAL A 75 -14.28 -3.73 -2.17
CA VAL A 75 -12.83 -3.78 -2.45
C VAL A 75 -12.18 -4.97 -1.73
N ALA A 76 -12.59 -5.26 -0.49
CA ALA A 76 -12.12 -6.44 0.25
C ALA A 76 -12.51 -7.74 -0.47
N GLU A 77 -13.74 -7.84 -0.95
CA GLU A 77 -14.23 -8.98 -1.75
C GLU A 77 -13.39 -9.16 -3.03
N LEU A 78 -13.15 -8.08 -3.78
CA LEU A 78 -12.34 -8.10 -4.99
C LEU A 78 -10.90 -8.55 -4.71
N ILE A 79 -10.26 -8.04 -3.64
CA ILE A 79 -8.92 -8.45 -3.25
C ILE A 79 -8.90 -9.93 -2.85
N ASN A 80 -9.88 -10.38 -2.07
CA ASN A 80 -10.00 -11.78 -1.67
C ASN A 80 -10.25 -12.73 -2.87
N ALA A 81 -10.90 -12.22 -3.93
CA ALA A 81 -11.07 -12.90 -5.22
C ALA A 81 -9.87 -12.75 -6.17
N GLN A 82 -8.68 -12.41 -5.63
CA GLN A 82 -7.41 -12.31 -6.37
C GLN A 82 -7.36 -11.23 -7.45
N ASN A 83 -8.16 -10.16 -7.32
CA ASN A 83 -8.03 -8.99 -8.17
C ASN A 83 -6.92 -8.05 -7.68
N ILE A 84 -6.30 -7.35 -8.63
CA ILE A 84 -5.30 -6.30 -8.39
C ILE A 84 -6.04 -4.96 -8.40
N ILE A 85 -5.91 -4.19 -7.32
CA ILE A 85 -6.61 -2.93 -7.10
C ILE A 85 -5.59 -1.78 -7.06
N ALA A 86 -5.73 -0.79 -7.93
CA ALA A 86 -5.08 0.50 -7.73
C ALA A 86 -5.88 1.31 -6.71
N TRP A 87 -5.23 1.75 -5.64
CA TRP A 87 -5.83 2.42 -4.50
C TRP A 87 -5.23 3.81 -4.33
N PHE A 88 -6.06 4.84 -4.57
CA PHE A 88 -5.68 6.25 -4.54
C PHE A 88 -6.58 6.99 -3.55
N GLN A 89 -6.04 7.42 -2.40
CA GLN A 89 -6.79 7.97 -1.28
C GLN A 89 -6.06 9.18 -0.68
N GLY A 90 -6.84 10.15 -0.15
CA GLY A 90 -6.35 11.24 0.70
C GLY A 90 -5.03 11.87 0.26
N ARG A 91 -4.27 12.37 1.21
CA ARG A 91 -2.95 13.00 0.96
C ARG A 91 -1.90 11.95 0.58
N MET A 92 -1.13 12.24 -0.47
CA MET A 92 -0.03 11.39 -0.91
C MET A 92 1.03 11.24 0.17
N GLU A 93 1.64 10.06 0.24
CA GLU A 93 2.81 9.81 1.08
C GLU A 93 4.03 10.61 0.59
N PHE A 94 4.80 11.13 1.53
CA PHE A 94 6.13 11.67 1.27
C PHE A 94 7.18 10.54 1.45
N GLY A 95 8.11 10.45 0.51
CA GLY A 95 9.18 9.43 0.54
C GLY A 95 9.02 8.33 -0.50
N ALA A 96 9.90 7.34 -0.43
CA ALA A 96 10.06 6.31 -1.45
C ALA A 96 9.06 5.14 -1.35
N ARG A 97 8.17 5.15 -0.36
CA ARG A 97 7.24 4.03 -0.08
C ARG A 97 5.80 4.47 -0.18
N ALA A 98 4.98 3.64 -0.84
CA ALA A 98 3.54 3.75 -0.74
C ALA A 98 3.09 3.11 0.59
N LEU A 99 2.33 3.87 1.38
CA LEU A 99 1.88 3.49 2.72
C LEU A 99 0.34 3.39 2.81
N GLY A 100 -0.33 3.12 1.67
CA GLY A 100 -1.76 2.92 1.63
C GLY A 100 -2.58 4.08 1.04
N ASN A 101 -1.93 5.11 0.45
CA ASN A 101 -2.64 6.20 -0.25
C ASN A 101 -2.33 6.25 -1.75
N ARG A 102 -1.16 5.82 -2.20
CA ARG A 102 -0.80 5.69 -3.63
C ARG A 102 -0.28 4.27 -3.87
N SER A 103 -1.18 3.30 -3.72
CA SER A 103 -0.84 1.88 -3.63
C SER A 103 -1.47 1.04 -4.73
N ILE A 104 -0.82 -0.06 -5.07
CA ILE A 104 -1.44 -1.22 -5.72
C ILE A 104 -1.58 -2.28 -4.64
N LEU A 105 -2.80 -2.77 -4.46
CA LEU A 105 -3.19 -3.73 -3.43
C LEU A 105 -3.58 -5.06 -4.07
N ALA A 106 -3.24 -6.17 -3.43
CA ALA A 106 -3.64 -7.51 -3.85
C ALA A 106 -3.64 -8.48 -2.65
N SER A 107 -4.19 -9.66 -2.84
CA SER A 107 -4.11 -10.73 -1.83
C SER A 107 -2.70 -11.32 -1.77
N PRO A 108 -2.09 -11.51 -0.59
CA PRO A 108 -0.79 -12.14 -0.45
C PRO A 108 -0.84 -13.69 -0.46
N ARG A 109 -2.03 -14.29 -0.53
CA ARG A 109 -2.25 -15.72 -0.30
C ARG A 109 -1.92 -16.62 -1.49
N ASP A 110 -2.04 -16.10 -2.72
CA ASP A 110 -1.70 -16.84 -3.93
C ASP A 110 -0.24 -16.59 -4.32
N PRO A 111 0.62 -17.61 -4.42
CA PRO A 111 2.01 -17.44 -4.85
C PRO A 111 2.13 -16.84 -6.26
N LYS A 112 1.18 -17.11 -7.15
CA LYS A 112 1.14 -16.56 -8.50
C LYS A 112 0.91 -15.04 -8.52
N MET A 113 0.38 -14.46 -7.44
CA MET A 113 0.15 -13.02 -7.36
C MET A 113 1.47 -12.22 -7.43
N ARG A 114 2.56 -12.73 -6.85
CA ARG A 114 3.89 -12.13 -6.97
C ARG A 114 4.36 -12.05 -8.43
N GLU A 115 4.18 -13.12 -9.17
CA GLU A 115 4.53 -13.19 -10.60
C GLU A 115 3.65 -12.23 -11.41
N ARG A 116 2.33 -12.28 -11.23
CA ARG A 116 1.40 -11.36 -11.89
C ARG A 116 1.78 -9.89 -11.68
N LEU A 117 2.05 -9.49 -10.45
CA LEU A 117 2.44 -8.11 -10.14
C LEU A 117 3.80 -7.75 -10.75
N ASN A 118 4.79 -8.64 -10.71
CA ASN A 118 6.11 -8.34 -11.25
C ASN A 118 6.11 -8.34 -12.78
N TYR A 119 5.59 -9.38 -13.42
CA TYR A 119 5.67 -9.48 -14.89
C TYR A 119 4.62 -8.61 -15.59
N VAL A 120 3.38 -8.59 -15.09
CA VAL A 120 2.27 -7.94 -15.80
C VAL A 120 2.20 -6.45 -15.48
N ILE A 121 2.31 -6.07 -14.19
CA ILE A 121 2.13 -4.68 -13.76
C ILE A 121 3.46 -3.92 -13.71
N LYS A 122 4.47 -4.49 -13.05
CA LYS A 122 5.76 -3.80 -12.81
C LYS A 122 6.75 -4.02 -13.95
N LYS A 123 6.55 -5.01 -14.81
CA LYS A 123 7.44 -5.40 -15.92
C LYS A 123 8.89 -5.48 -15.46
N ARG A 124 9.12 -6.26 -14.40
CA ARG A 124 10.42 -6.43 -13.74
C ARG A 124 10.62 -7.90 -13.32
N GLU A 125 11.78 -8.20 -12.75
CA GLU A 125 12.20 -9.54 -12.37
C GLU A 125 11.24 -10.16 -11.33
N GLY A 126 10.85 -11.42 -11.55
CA GLY A 126 9.84 -12.14 -10.75
C GLY A 126 10.25 -12.41 -9.30
N PHE A 127 11.56 -12.40 -8.99
CA PHE A 127 12.07 -12.63 -7.63
C PHE A 127 11.86 -11.44 -6.69
N ARG A 128 11.59 -10.23 -7.19
CA ARG A 128 11.41 -9.05 -6.33
C ARG A 128 10.21 -9.21 -5.42
N PRO A 129 10.40 -9.03 -4.11
CA PRO A 129 9.32 -9.20 -3.14
C PRO A 129 8.41 -7.98 -3.09
N PHE A 130 7.21 -8.19 -2.52
CA PHE A 130 6.27 -7.15 -2.17
C PHE A 130 6.08 -7.09 -0.65
N ALA A 131 5.63 -5.94 -0.15
CA ALA A 131 5.44 -5.70 1.26
C ALA A 131 4.02 -6.06 1.69
N PRO A 132 3.81 -6.82 2.77
CA PRO A 132 2.52 -6.95 3.40
C PRO A 132 2.22 -5.75 4.31
N SER A 133 0.98 -5.24 4.26
CA SER A 133 0.42 -4.33 5.26
C SER A 133 -0.55 -5.10 6.14
N VAL A 134 -0.48 -4.87 7.45
CA VAL A 134 -1.26 -5.58 8.47
C VAL A 134 -1.76 -4.58 9.52
N ILE A 135 -2.91 -4.83 10.11
CA ILE A 135 -3.37 -4.10 11.30
C ILE A 135 -2.38 -4.34 12.44
N GLU A 136 -1.94 -3.24 13.09
CA GLU A 136 -0.88 -3.28 14.10
C GLU A 136 -1.19 -4.27 15.24
N ASP A 137 -2.39 -4.22 15.81
CA ASP A 137 -2.83 -5.11 16.91
C ASP A 137 -2.85 -6.60 16.53
N LYS A 138 -2.83 -6.92 15.24
CA LYS A 138 -2.81 -8.30 14.74
C LYS A 138 -1.45 -8.71 14.16
N ALA A 139 -0.50 -7.80 14.06
CA ALA A 139 0.77 -8.02 13.38
C ALA A 139 1.59 -9.17 14.00
N SER A 140 1.61 -9.28 15.32
CA SER A 140 2.34 -10.34 16.06
C SER A 140 1.82 -11.76 15.80
N LEU A 141 0.60 -11.91 15.28
CA LEU A 141 0.04 -13.21 14.88
C LEU A 141 0.71 -13.74 13.58
N PHE A 142 1.20 -12.83 12.74
CA PHE A 142 1.72 -13.16 11.41
C PHE A 142 3.23 -12.98 11.28
N PHE A 143 3.82 -12.09 12.09
CA PHE A 143 5.21 -11.65 11.96
C PHE A 143 5.92 -11.65 13.31
N ASP A 144 7.20 -12.03 13.31
CA ASP A 144 8.07 -11.94 14.48
C ASP A 144 8.62 -10.51 14.60
N MET A 145 7.91 -9.68 15.37
CA MET A 145 8.16 -8.25 15.51
C MET A 145 8.44 -7.87 16.95
N LYS A 146 9.44 -7.01 17.17
CA LYS A 146 9.75 -6.42 18.48
C LYS A 146 8.99 -5.11 18.73
N GLU A 147 8.69 -4.37 17.67
CA GLU A 147 8.03 -3.07 17.72
C GLU A 147 7.23 -2.81 16.42
N PRO A 148 6.28 -1.86 16.41
CA PRO A 148 5.55 -1.46 15.21
C PRO A 148 6.45 -0.97 14.08
N VAL A 149 6.08 -1.27 12.84
CA VAL A 149 6.84 -0.89 11.62
C VAL A 149 5.92 -0.14 10.64
N PRO A 150 5.53 1.11 10.91
CA PRO A 150 4.54 1.81 10.10
C PRO A 150 5.04 2.24 8.71
N HIS A 151 6.37 2.25 8.47
CA HIS A 151 6.96 2.88 7.28
C HIS A 151 7.66 1.90 6.32
N MET A 152 7.41 0.58 6.42
CA MET A 152 8.06 -0.44 5.57
C MET A 152 9.61 -0.37 5.58
N ASN A 153 10.19 0.03 6.68
CA ASN A 153 11.63 0.29 6.80
C ASN A 153 12.39 -0.83 7.53
N GLN A 154 11.71 -1.87 7.97
CA GLN A 154 12.27 -3.05 8.63
C GLN A 154 11.86 -4.33 7.92
N VAL A 155 12.69 -5.36 8.08
CA VAL A 155 12.44 -6.73 7.61
C VAL A 155 12.33 -7.62 8.83
N VAL A 156 11.28 -8.43 8.89
CA VAL A 156 10.96 -9.34 10.00
C VAL A 156 10.63 -10.74 9.48
N LYS A 157 10.77 -11.77 10.31
CA LYS A 157 10.39 -13.13 9.93
C LYS A 157 8.87 -13.29 9.87
N ALA A 158 8.37 -13.99 8.84
CA ALA A 158 7.01 -14.48 8.82
C ALA A 158 6.86 -15.65 9.81
N LYS A 159 5.78 -15.67 10.59
CA LYS A 159 5.39 -16.79 11.47
C LYS A 159 4.47 -17.78 10.77
N VAL A 160 4.02 -17.45 9.56
CA VAL A 160 3.02 -18.18 8.80
C VAL A 160 3.49 -18.43 7.38
N ASN A 161 3.00 -19.51 6.76
CA ASN A 161 3.38 -19.93 5.40
C ASN A 161 2.32 -19.58 4.33
N PHE A 162 1.17 -19.02 4.73
CA PHE A 162 0.06 -18.74 3.81
C PHE A 162 0.06 -17.30 3.25
N LEU A 163 1.22 -16.62 3.28
CA LEU A 163 1.46 -15.30 2.66
C LEU A 163 2.58 -15.37 1.60
N PRO A 164 2.57 -16.36 0.69
CA PRO A 164 3.71 -16.63 -0.20
C PRO A 164 4.06 -15.49 -1.15
N ALA A 165 3.07 -14.68 -1.57
CA ALA A 165 3.35 -13.55 -2.46
C ALA A 165 4.07 -12.38 -1.79
N ALA A 166 4.05 -12.30 -0.45
CA ALA A 166 4.68 -11.26 0.35
C ALA A 166 5.91 -11.74 1.14
N THR A 167 6.20 -13.04 1.12
CA THR A 167 7.32 -13.65 1.85
C THR A 167 8.52 -13.82 0.93
N HIS A 168 9.70 -13.38 1.39
CA HIS A 168 10.97 -13.58 0.70
C HIS A 168 11.42 -15.04 0.76
N ILE A 169 12.42 -15.41 -0.05
CA ILE A 169 12.96 -16.78 -0.10
C ILE A 169 13.52 -17.21 1.27
N ASP A 170 14.08 -16.27 2.04
CA ASP A 170 14.63 -16.49 3.38
C ASP A 170 13.58 -16.50 4.50
N GLY A 171 12.28 -16.49 4.16
CA GLY A 171 11.17 -16.47 5.11
C GLY A 171 10.90 -15.11 5.77
N THR A 172 11.53 -14.05 5.30
CA THR A 172 11.32 -12.70 5.83
C THR A 172 10.30 -11.90 5.02
N CYS A 173 9.77 -10.82 5.64
CA CYS A 173 8.84 -9.87 5.02
C CYS A 173 9.23 -8.43 5.37
N ARG A 174 9.05 -7.50 4.43
CA ARG A 174 9.15 -6.07 4.70
C ARG A 174 7.78 -5.51 5.06
N VAL A 175 7.40 -5.61 6.31
CA VAL A 175 6.05 -5.34 6.82
C VAL A 175 5.77 -3.84 6.94
N GLN A 176 4.48 -3.48 6.78
CA GLN A 176 3.89 -2.23 7.25
C GLN A 176 2.83 -2.54 8.29
N THR A 177 2.97 -1.99 9.51
CA THR A 177 1.87 -1.95 10.48
C THR A 177 1.01 -0.71 10.24
N VAL A 178 -0.31 -0.85 10.42
CA VAL A 178 -1.29 0.21 10.17
C VAL A 178 -2.20 0.38 11.38
N THR A 179 -2.29 1.61 11.92
CA THR A 179 -3.24 2.00 12.96
C THR A 179 -4.34 2.92 12.41
N LYS A 180 -5.42 3.10 13.18
CA LYS A 180 -6.51 4.02 12.85
C LYS A 180 -6.03 5.47 12.80
N GLU A 181 -5.14 5.85 13.71
CA GLU A 181 -4.59 7.19 13.84
C GLU A 181 -3.70 7.56 12.66
N GLN A 182 -2.97 6.59 12.12
CA GLN A 182 -2.08 6.80 10.98
C GLN A 182 -2.84 6.94 9.67
N ASN A 183 -3.77 6.01 9.40
CA ASN A 183 -4.55 5.96 8.16
C ASN A 183 -5.86 5.21 8.35
N ILE A 184 -6.90 5.91 8.77
CA ILE A 184 -8.21 5.32 9.09
C ILE A 184 -8.86 4.60 7.90
N ARG A 185 -8.72 5.12 6.65
CA ARG A 185 -9.33 4.49 5.48
C ARG A 185 -8.63 3.19 5.12
N TYR A 186 -7.31 3.18 5.16
CA TYR A 186 -6.51 2.00 4.87
C TYR A 186 -6.67 0.93 5.96
N TYR A 187 -6.71 1.36 7.23
CA TYR A 187 -7.02 0.48 8.36
C TYR A 187 -8.38 -0.22 8.17
N LYS A 188 -9.46 0.53 7.88
CA LYS A 188 -10.79 -0.04 7.68
C LYS A 188 -10.86 -1.01 6.50
N LEU A 189 -10.11 -0.76 5.43
CA LEU A 189 -10.02 -1.69 4.32
C LEU A 189 -9.35 -3.00 4.75
N ILE A 190 -8.22 -2.95 5.46
CA ILE A 190 -7.52 -4.15 5.95
C ILE A 190 -8.38 -4.91 6.97
N GLU A 191 -9.07 -4.19 7.86
CA GLU A 191 -10.02 -4.75 8.82
C GLU A 191 -11.13 -5.54 8.09
N GLU A 192 -11.70 -4.97 7.04
CA GLU A 192 -12.76 -5.60 6.25
C GLU A 192 -12.24 -6.80 5.45
N ILE A 193 -11.01 -6.73 4.89
CA ILE A 193 -10.33 -7.89 4.29
C ILE A 193 -10.22 -9.02 5.31
N GLY A 194 -9.78 -8.71 6.52
CA GLY A 194 -9.65 -9.67 7.62
C GLY A 194 -10.99 -10.23 8.09
N ARG A 195 -12.06 -9.42 8.12
CA ARG A 195 -13.40 -9.87 8.48
C ARG A 195 -13.91 -10.94 7.51
N GLN A 196 -13.66 -10.77 6.20
CA GLN A 196 -14.09 -11.69 5.15
C GLN A 196 -13.18 -12.92 5.04
N SER A 197 -11.85 -12.75 5.12
CA SER A 197 -10.87 -13.81 4.86
C SER A 197 -10.26 -14.45 6.12
N LYS A 198 -10.52 -13.90 7.31
CA LYS A 198 -9.84 -14.19 8.59
C LYS A 198 -8.36 -13.76 8.62
N ILE A 199 -7.85 -13.13 7.58
CA ILE A 199 -6.45 -12.71 7.45
C ILE A 199 -6.41 -11.20 7.15
N PRO A 200 -6.23 -10.32 8.17
CA PRO A 200 -6.16 -8.87 8.00
C PRO A 200 -4.78 -8.43 7.46
N VAL A 201 -4.39 -9.01 6.33
CA VAL A 201 -3.12 -8.73 5.65
C VAL A 201 -3.39 -8.49 4.18
N VAL A 202 -2.83 -7.42 3.63
CA VAL A 202 -2.90 -7.09 2.20
C VAL A 202 -1.51 -6.83 1.65
N LEU A 203 -1.24 -7.26 0.43
CA LEU A 203 -0.03 -6.92 -0.28
C LEU A 203 -0.12 -5.46 -0.74
N ASN A 204 0.92 -4.68 -0.45
CA ASN A 204 1.02 -3.26 -0.78
C ASN A 204 2.30 -2.97 -1.58
N THR A 205 2.13 -2.37 -2.73
CA THR A 205 3.24 -1.82 -3.53
C THR A 205 2.87 -0.45 -4.09
N SER A 206 3.85 0.36 -4.48
CA SER A 206 3.61 1.70 -5.00
C SER A 206 2.74 1.70 -6.26
N PHE A 207 1.84 2.66 -6.38
CA PHE A 207 1.06 2.84 -7.59
C PHE A 207 1.86 3.59 -8.66
N ASN A 208 2.65 2.83 -9.39
CA ASN A 208 3.37 3.24 -10.59
C ASN A 208 3.58 2.03 -11.51
N LEU A 209 3.73 2.27 -12.80
CA LEU A 209 4.16 1.27 -13.78
C LEU A 209 5.69 1.31 -13.92
N LYS A 210 6.24 0.48 -14.82
CA LYS A 210 7.67 0.45 -15.12
C LYS A 210 8.19 1.85 -15.48
N ASP A 211 9.35 2.20 -14.96
CA ASP A 211 10.09 3.46 -15.25
C ASP A 211 9.29 4.75 -14.95
N GLN A 212 8.29 4.68 -14.08
CA GLN A 212 7.48 5.82 -13.65
C GLN A 212 7.66 6.12 -12.17
N THR A 213 7.49 7.39 -11.81
CA THR A 213 7.34 7.82 -10.42
C THR A 213 6.04 7.32 -9.81
N ILE A 214 5.88 7.41 -8.48
CA ILE A 214 4.59 7.13 -7.83
C ILE A 214 3.52 8.09 -8.39
N THR A 215 2.30 7.58 -8.56
CA THR A 215 1.14 8.34 -9.08
C THR A 215 0.82 9.52 -8.17
N ILE A 216 0.82 10.74 -8.71
CA ILE A 216 0.57 11.96 -7.96
C ILE A 216 -0.90 12.39 -8.07
N SER A 217 -1.47 12.38 -9.28
CA SER A 217 -2.79 12.95 -9.58
C SER A 217 -3.82 11.92 -10.04
N PRO A 218 -5.13 12.21 -9.93
CA PRO A 218 -6.21 11.39 -10.49
C PRO A 218 -6.09 11.16 -11.99
N GLU A 219 -5.61 12.14 -12.76
CA GLU A 219 -5.35 11.99 -14.20
C GLU A 219 -4.33 10.90 -14.48
N GLN A 220 -3.18 10.96 -13.78
CA GLN A 220 -2.16 9.93 -13.90
C GLN A 220 -2.69 8.57 -13.45
N ALA A 221 -3.50 8.52 -12.39
CA ALA A 221 -4.10 7.30 -11.89
C ALA A 221 -5.00 6.64 -12.95
N ILE A 222 -5.88 7.41 -13.58
CA ILE A 222 -6.79 6.93 -14.64
C ILE A 222 -5.99 6.49 -15.87
N GLN A 223 -5.02 7.28 -16.33
CA GLN A 223 -4.19 6.94 -17.48
C GLN A 223 -3.41 5.64 -17.27
N ARG A 224 -2.77 5.50 -16.09
CA ARG A 224 -2.03 4.29 -15.73
C ARG A 224 -2.93 3.07 -15.59
N PHE A 225 -4.12 3.26 -15.06
CA PHE A 225 -5.13 2.21 -14.95
C PHE A 225 -5.57 1.73 -16.35
N ILE A 226 -5.94 2.63 -17.25
CA ILE A 226 -6.37 2.29 -18.62
C ILE A 226 -5.25 1.52 -19.36
N ASN A 227 -3.99 1.94 -19.18
CA ASN A 227 -2.82 1.39 -19.89
C ASN A 227 -2.13 0.23 -19.14
N SER A 228 -2.81 -0.45 -18.21
CA SER A 228 -2.25 -1.56 -17.46
C SER A 228 -3.27 -2.68 -17.29
N ASP A 229 -2.83 -3.85 -16.83
CA ASP A 229 -3.71 -4.99 -16.52
C ASP A 229 -4.21 -4.98 -15.06
N ILE A 230 -4.23 -3.81 -14.41
CA ILE A 230 -4.90 -3.62 -13.11
C ILE A 230 -6.40 -3.82 -13.31
N ASN A 231 -7.03 -4.61 -12.43
CA ASN A 231 -8.44 -5.00 -12.59
C ASN A 231 -9.40 -3.87 -12.23
N TYR A 232 -9.12 -3.13 -11.14
CA TYR A 232 -9.95 -2.02 -10.67
C TYR A 232 -9.09 -0.87 -10.18
N LEU A 233 -9.63 0.35 -10.30
CA LEU A 233 -9.06 1.55 -9.72
C LEU A 233 -10.06 2.12 -8.71
N VAL A 234 -9.58 2.50 -7.55
CA VAL A 234 -10.35 3.23 -6.54
C VAL A 234 -9.71 4.60 -6.33
N ILE A 235 -10.47 5.66 -6.58
CA ILE A 235 -10.08 7.04 -6.22
C ILE A 235 -11.13 7.60 -5.28
N ASN A 236 -10.75 7.95 -4.06
CA ASN A 236 -11.69 8.32 -2.99
C ASN A 236 -12.82 7.28 -2.87
N ASN A 237 -14.05 7.67 -3.12
CA ASN A 237 -15.22 6.79 -3.07
C ASN A 237 -15.68 6.29 -4.46
N PHE A 238 -14.90 6.50 -5.49
CA PHE A 238 -15.20 6.03 -6.83
C PHE A 238 -14.50 4.69 -7.10
N LEU A 239 -15.28 3.64 -7.29
CA LEU A 239 -14.81 2.35 -7.83
C LEU A 239 -14.91 2.40 -9.34
N ILE A 240 -13.80 2.14 -10.04
CA ILE A 240 -13.65 2.31 -11.48
C ILE A 240 -13.22 0.98 -12.08
N LYS A 241 -13.87 0.58 -13.18
CA LYS A 241 -13.48 -0.57 -14.01
C LYS A 241 -13.38 -0.16 -15.48
N LYS A 242 -12.66 -0.93 -16.27
CA LYS A 242 -12.60 -0.78 -17.74
C LYS A 242 -13.92 -1.28 -18.36
N ILE A 243 -14.25 -0.73 -19.52
CA ILE A 243 -15.35 -1.21 -20.38
C ILE A 243 -14.87 -2.44 -21.15
#